data_11325a38c7ad6ab40af0483e5175055d
#
_entry.id   11325a38c7ad6ab40af0483e5175055d
#
_cell.length_a   1.000
_cell.length_b   1.000
_cell.length_c   1.000
_cell.angle_alpha   90.00
_cell.angle_beta   90.00
_cell.angle_gamma   90.00
#
_symmetry.space_group_name_H-M   'P 1'
#
loop_
_entity.id
_entity.type
_entity.pdbx_description
1 polymer ?
#
loop_
_entity_poly.entity_id
_entity_poly.type
_entity_poly.pdbx_seq_one_letter_code
_entity_poly.pdbx_strand_id
1 'polypeptide(L)'
;MNIAVLKERLDNLDNRFSAGSMSQPRKAKALVLDLSDESFFDWAIPEKYIECYVSGPALGARIWAEFAGADVEESSTYESNNPVVITGSYLTNSGVPGCESVSIAFRSPVSGNLCFNVISNTVGMRLGALGYDALVIIGRLRRPAVIDIKKSGVTYNISEIFIGYSVSQVEALIGVGPMTTAMSIGPAGEQKVP
;
A
#
# COMPACT_ATOMS: atom_id res chain seq x y z
N MET A 1 -3.62 25.59 26.78
CA MET A 1 -3.90 24.21 27.21
C MET A 1 -2.63 23.67 27.87
N ASN A 2 -2.73 23.26 29.14
CA ASN A 2 -1.53 22.89 29.93
C ASN A 2 -1.01 21.51 29.48
N ILE A 3 0.29 21.43 29.15
CA ILE A 3 0.97 20.21 28.67
C ILE A 3 0.83 19.04 29.68
N ALA A 4 0.80 19.33 30.99
CA ALA A 4 0.61 18.32 32.03
C ALA A 4 -0.76 17.62 31.93
N VAL A 5 -1.82 18.38 31.65
CA VAL A 5 -3.19 17.84 31.46
C VAL A 5 -3.30 17.00 30.18
N LEU A 6 -2.52 17.37 29.15
CA LEU A 6 -2.48 16.60 27.91
C LEU A 6 -1.77 15.25 28.13
N LYS A 7 -0.67 15.26 28.86
CA LYS A 7 0.10 14.07 29.20
C LYS A 7 -0.72 13.10 30.05
N GLU A 8 -1.38 13.59 31.09
CA GLU A 8 -2.28 12.78 31.92
C GLU A 8 -3.45 12.16 31.13
N ARG A 9 -3.99 12.89 30.15
CA ARG A 9 -5.05 12.34 29.26
C ARG A 9 -4.51 11.27 28.32
N LEU A 10 -3.30 11.41 27.82
CA LEU A 10 -2.64 10.41 26.97
C LEU A 10 -2.31 9.15 27.78
N ASP A 11 -1.75 9.30 28.99
CA ASP A 11 -1.46 8.17 29.88
C ASP A 11 -2.75 7.42 30.31
N ASN A 12 -3.85 8.13 30.49
CA ASN A 12 -5.17 7.54 30.75
C ASN A 12 -5.78 6.83 29.52
N LEU A 13 -5.48 7.29 28.31
CA LEU A 13 -5.87 6.60 27.08
C LEU A 13 -5.07 5.31 26.92
N ASP A 14 -3.76 5.33 27.11
CA ASP A 14 -2.90 4.16 27.06
C ASP A 14 -3.35 3.07 28.06
N ASN A 15 -3.72 3.46 29.28
CA ASN A 15 -4.24 2.53 30.28
C ASN A 15 -5.61 1.94 29.92
N ARG A 16 -6.45 2.64 29.18
CA ARG A 16 -7.74 2.12 28.69
C ARG A 16 -7.59 1.14 27.53
N PHE A 17 -6.59 1.35 26.69
CA PHE A 17 -6.29 0.46 25.56
C PHE A 17 -5.47 -0.77 25.96
N SER A 18 -4.71 -0.71 27.04
CA SER A 18 -3.95 -1.86 27.57
C SER A 18 -4.77 -2.88 28.37
N ALA A 19 -6.03 -2.59 28.71
CA ALA A 19 -6.88 -3.50 29.48
C ALA A 19 -7.65 -4.54 28.62
N GLY A 20 -7.60 -4.47 27.30
CA GLY A 20 -8.06 -5.54 26.42
C GLY A 20 -6.91 -6.49 26.12
N SER A 21 -7.10 -7.81 26.29
CA SER A 21 -6.09 -8.81 25.97
C SER A 21 -5.62 -8.65 24.51
N MET A 22 -4.65 -7.79 24.27
CA MET A 22 -3.95 -7.73 23.01
C MET A 22 -3.13 -8.99 22.91
N SER A 23 -3.54 -9.91 22.04
CA SER A 23 -2.62 -10.90 21.45
C SER A 23 -1.31 -10.20 21.16
N GLN A 24 -0.17 -10.86 21.40
CA GLN A 24 1.16 -10.28 21.16
C GLN A 24 1.13 -9.49 19.84
N PRO A 25 1.67 -8.26 19.84
CA PRO A 25 1.61 -7.42 18.66
C PRO A 25 2.18 -8.17 17.47
N ARG A 26 1.35 -8.39 16.47
CA ARG A 26 1.76 -9.05 15.22
C ARG A 26 2.89 -8.22 14.61
N LYS A 27 4.02 -8.86 14.31
CA LYS A 27 5.11 -8.17 13.60
C LYS A 27 4.57 -7.65 12.27
N ALA A 28 4.69 -6.36 12.07
CA ALA A 28 4.24 -5.71 10.84
C ALA A 28 5.05 -6.20 9.65
N LYS A 29 4.40 -6.47 8.53
CA LYS A 29 5.06 -6.92 7.31
C LYS A 29 4.43 -6.36 6.06
N ALA A 30 5.26 -6.19 5.04
CA ALA A 30 4.85 -5.83 3.69
C ALA A 30 4.99 -7.03 2.75
N LEU A 31 4.09 -7.11 1.79
CA LEU A 31 4.29 -7.92 0.60
C LEU A 31 5.07 -7.07 -0.41
N VAL A 32 6.19 -7.58 -0.88
CA VAL A 32 6.97 -6.93 -1.93
C VAL A 32 6.79 -7.70 -3.22
N LEU A 33 6.36 -7.00 -4.26
CA LEU A 33 6.25 -7.52 -5.62
C LEU A 33 7.40 -6.95 -6.45
N ASP A 34 8.30 -7.80 -6.93
CA ASP A 34 9.30 -7.42 -7.93
C ASP A 34 8.76 -7.76 -9.32
N LEU A 35 8.40 -6.71 -10.04
CA LEU A 35 7.84 -6.83 -11.38
C LEU A 35 8.88 -7.19 -12.44
N SER A 36 10.17 -6.93 -12.16
CA SER A 36 11.25 -7.21 -13.14
C SER A 36 11.54 -8.71 -13.21
N ASP A 37 11.49 -9.38 -12.07
CA ASP A 37 11.75 -10.81 -11.93
C ASP A 37 10.47 -11.65 -11.79
N GLU A 38 9.30 -11.01 -11.83
CA GLU A 38 7.98 -11.64 -11.61
C GLU A 38 7.96 -12.47 -10.31
N SER A 39 8.57 -11.91 -9.26
CA SER A 39 8.73 -12.56 -7.96
C SER A 39 8.06 -11.77 -6.83
N PHE A 40 7.92 -12.41 -5.68
CA PHE A 40 7.41 -11.75 -4.48
C PHE A 40 8.08 -12.31 -3.22
N PHE A 41 8.13 -11.48 -2.18
CA PHE A 41 8.61 -11.89 -0.87
C PHE A 41 7.97 -11.10 0.27
N ASP A 42 7.98 -11.69 1.45
CA ASP A 42 7.59 -11.02 2.68
C ASP A 42 8.76 -10.18 3.20
N TRP A 43 8.52 -8.91 3.46
CA TRP A 43 9.47 -8.03 4.10
C TRP A 43 8.98 -7.61 5.48
N ALA A 44 9.76 -7.93 6.52
CA ALA A 44 9.44 -7.50 7.88
C ALA A 44 9.67 -6.00 8.01
N ILE A 45 8.62 -5.24 8.29
CA ILE A 45 8.73 -3.81 8.52
C ILE A 45 9.44 -3.62 9.86
N PRO A 46 10.55 -2.86 9.92
CA PRO A 46 11.26 -2.60 11.17
C PRO A 46 10.33 -1.96 12.21
N GLU A 47 10.36 -2.47 13.44
CA GLU A 47 9.50 -2.00 14.54
C GLU A 47 9.63 -0.48 14.74
N LYS A 48 10.86 0.03 14.65
CA LYS A 48 11.14 1.48 14.69
C LYS A 48 10.33 2.29 13.64
N TYR A 49 9.99 1.71 12.48
CA TYR A 49 9.18 2.43 11.49
C TYR A 49 7.73 2.54 11.95
N ILE A 50 7.22 1.49 12.58
CA ILE A 50 5.87 1.51 13.16
C ILE A 50 5.80 2.49 14.33
N GLU A 51 6.80 2.49 15.21
CA GLU A 51 6.87 3.42 16.35
C GLU A 51 6.93 4.89 15.91
N CYS A 52 7.73 5.20 14.88
CA CYS A 52 7.93 6.58 14.43
C CYS A 52 6.84 7.09 13.47
N TYR A 53 6.33 6.23 12.61
CA TYR A 53 5.45 6.64 11.48
C TYR A 53 4.05 6.06 11.55
N VAL A 54 3.80 5.11 12.44
CA VAL A 54 2.52 4.47 12.75
C VAL A 54 1.93 3.76 11.53
N SER A 55 1.33 4.48 10.57
CA SER A 55 0.65 3.94 9.39
C SER A 55 0.38 5.01 8.33
N GLY A 56 -0.26 4.62 7.25
CA GLY A 56 -0.73 5.54 6.21
C GLY A 56 0.41 6.28 5.49
N PRO A 57 0.23 7.58 5.17
CA PRO A 57 1.18 8.33 4.35
C PRO A 57 2.61 8.36 4.89
N ALA A 58 2.78 8.57 6.21
CA ALA A 58 4.08 8.68 6.83
C ALA A 58 4.87 7.36 6.76
N LEU A 59 4.22 6.25 7.09
CA LEU A 59 4.81 4.92 6.95
C LEU A 59 5.09 4.60 5.47
N GLY A 60 4.16 4.94 4.56
CA GLY A 60 4.31 4.76 3.12
C GLY A 60 5.53 5.51 2.57
N ALA A 61 5.72 6.76 2.98
CA ALA A 61 6.88 7.57 2.60
C ALA A 61 8.20 6.95 3.10
N ARG A 62 8.21 6.45 4.34
CA ARG A 62 9.41 5.81 4.91
C ARG A 62 9.75 4.49 4.20
N ILE A 63 8.75 3.67 3.90
CA ILE A 63 8.94 2.43 3.14
C ILE A 63 9.38 2.76 1.71
N TRP A 64 8.78 3.77 1.08
CA TRP A 64 9.19 4.22 -0.24
C TRP A 64 10.70 4.58 -0.26
N ALA A 65 11.16 5.35 0.71
CA ALA A 65 12.58 5.73 0.82
C ALA A 65 13.52 4.54 1.05
N GLU A 66 13.02 3.42 1.57
CA GLU A 66 13.80 2.19 1.73
C GLU A 66 14.01 1.45 0.41
N PHE A 67 12.97 1.45 -0.45
CA PHE A 67 12.98 0.71 -1.71
C PHE A 67 13.33 1.59 -2.93
N ALA A 68 13.37 2.90 -2.77
CA ALA A 68 13.79 3.81 -3.84
C ALA A 68 15.26 3.59 -4.19
N GLY A 69 15.56 3.52 -5.47
CA GLY A 69 16.95 3.44 -5.95
C GLY A 69 17.74 4.69 -5.59
N ALA A 70 19.06 4.56 -5.46
CA ALA A 70 19.93 5.68 -5.11
C ALA A 70 19.88 6.83 -6.13
N ASP A 71 19.56 6.52 -7.37
CA ASP A 71 19.44 7.44 -8.51
C ASP A 71 18.00 7.88 -8.80
N VAL A 72 17.05 7.59 -7.89
CA VAL A 72 15.62 7.86 -8.11
C VAL A 72 15.32 9.34 -8.38
N GLU A 73 16.08 10.25 -7.77
CA GLU A 73 15.88 11.69 -7.95
C GLU A 73 16.34 12.19 -9.32
N GLU A 74 17.35 11.55 -9.90
CA GLU A 74 17.95 11.91 -11.19
C GLU A 74 17.26 11.22 -12.37
N SER A 75 16.54 10.12 -12.10
CA SER A 75 15.88 9.32 -13.12
C SER A 75 14.48 9.84 -13.46
N SER A 76 13.95 9.37 -14.59
CA SER A 76 12.55 9.62 -14.92
C SER A 76 11.61 8.98 -13.88
N THR A 77 10.51 9.66 -13.56
CA THR A 77 9.49 9.15 -12.63
C THR A 77 8.77 7.89 -13.13
N TYR A 78 8.93 7.56 -14.41
CA TYR A 78 8.39 6.33 -15.02
C TYR A 78 9.40 5.17 -15.07
N GLU A 79 10.57 5.34 -14.46
CA GLU A 79 11.57 4.28 -14.38
C GLU A 79 11.25 3.24 -13.30
N SER A 80 11.88 2.08 -13.43
CA SER A 80 11.67 0.93 -12.54
C SER A 80 12.16 1.13 -11.10
N ASN A 81 12.99 2.14 -10.87
CA ASN A 81 13.53 2.51 -9.56
C ASN A 81 12.61 3.41 -8.72
N ASN A 82 11.41 3.75 -9.24
CA ASN A 82 10.39 4.49 -8.51
C ASN A 82 9.35 3.49 -7.94
N PRO A 83 9.47 3.07 -6.70
CA PRO A 83 8.51 2.14 -6.10
C PRO A 83 7.14 2.77 -5.92
N VAL A 84 6.11 1.93 -5.92
CA VAL A 84 4.76 2.30 -5.49
C VAL A 84 4.48 1.57 -4.18
N VAL A 85 4.17 2.32 -3.13
CA VAL A 85 3.93 1.77 -1.80
C VAL A 85 2.49 2.03 -1.39
N ILE A 86 1.76 0.98 -1.09
CA ILE A 86 0.37 1.04 -0.63
C ILE A 86 0.35 0.61 0.82
N THR A 87 -0.10 1.50 1.71
CA THR A 87 -0.21 1.23 3.15
C THR A 87 -1.65 1.38 3.62
N GLY A 88 -2.10 0.46 4.46
CA GLY A 88 -3.37 0.58 5.15
C GLY A 88 -3.31 1.61 6.29
N SER A 89 -4.49 1.96 6.82
CA SER A 89 -4.59 2.68 8.07
C SER A 89 -4.38 1.71 9.24
N TYR A 90 -3.86 2.18 10.36
CA TYR A 90 -3.77 1.40 11.61
C TYR A 90 -5.14 0.87 12.07
N LEU A 91 -6.19 1.60 11.77
CA LEU A 91 -7.57 1.22 12.09
C LEU A 91 -8.23 0.35 11.00
N THR A 92 -7.57 0.12 9.88
CA THR A 92 -8.07 -0.80 8.87
C THR A 92 -8.19 -2.20 9.49
N ASN A 93 -9.33 -2.86 9.34
CA ASN A 93 -9.70 -4.12 10.00
C ASN A 93 -10.01 -4.03 11.51
N SER A 94 -10.08 -2.86 12.10
CA SER A 94 -10.54 -2.69 13.50
C SER A 94 -12.05 -2.84 13.66
N GLY A 95 -12.82 -2.89 12.59
CA GLY A 95 -14.29 -2.87 12.61
C GLY A 95 -14.90 -1.48 12.83
N VAL A 96 -14.07 -0.44 12.89
CA VAL A 96 -14.56 0.95 13.00
C VAL A 96 -15.02 1.43 11.62
N PRO A 97 -16.30 1.84 11.46
CA PRO A 97 -16.80 2.34 10.19
C PRO A 97 -16.06 3.57 9.72
N GLY A 98 -15.79 3.65 8.40
CA GLY A 98 -15.12 4.79 7.78
C GLY A 98 -13.58 4.76 7.87
N CYS A 99 -12.99 3.71 8.44
CA CYS A 99 -11.54 3.54 8.53
C CYS A 99 -10.95 2.76 7.35
N GLU A 100 -11.74 2.51 6.32
CA GLU A 100 -11.34 1.78 5.11
C GLU A 100 -10.63 2.74 4.15
N SER A 101 -9.38 3.02 4.42
CA SER A 101 -8.56 3.87 3.55
C SER A 101 -7.18 3.27 3.35
N VAL A 102 -6.60 3.56 2.19
CA VAL A 102 -5.20 3.27 1.89
C VAL A 102 -4.50 4.55 1.47
N SER A 103 -3.23 4.63 1.79
CA SER A 103 -2.32 5.63 1.26
C SER A 103 -1.45 4.99 0.18
N ILE A 104 -1.30 5.66 -0.94
CA ILE A 104 -0.40 5.27 -2.01
C ILE A 104 0.70 6.31 -2.08
N ALA A 105 1.95 5.90 -1.84
CA ALA A 105 3.13 6.75 -1.92
C ALA A 105 3.95 6.38 -3.16
N PHE A 106 4.34 7.40 -3.92
CA PHE A 106 5.15 7.27 -5.15
C PHE A 106 5.75 8.63 -5.52
N ARG A 107 6.75 8.65 -6.39
CA ARG A 107 7.27 9.89 -6.95
C ARG A 107 6.39 10.33 -8.12
N SER A 108 5.82 11.52 -8.00
CA SER A 108 4.84 12.04 -8.96
C SER A 108 5.46 12.39 -10.31
N PRO A 109 4.90 11.96 -11.43
CA PRO A 109 5.35 12.38 -12.76
C PRO A 109 5.08 13.86 -13.06
N VAL A 110 4.16 14.49 -12.34
CA VAL A 110 3.83 15.92 -12.51
C VAL A 110 4.86 16.81 -11.82
N SER A 111 5.16 16.51 -10.55
CA SER A 111 6.02 17.38 -9.72
C SER A 111 7.46 16.89 -9.58
N GLY A 112 7.74 15.63 -9.91
CA GLY A 112 9.02 15.00 -9.65
C GLY A 112 9.29 14.68 -8.18
N ASN A 113 8.41 15.10 -7.28
CA ASN A 113 8.56 14.91 -5.83
C ASN A 113 7.83 13.67 -5.34
N LEU A 114 8.24 13.17 -4.16
CA LEU A 114 7.47 12.17 -3.44
C LEU A 114 6.10 12.75 -3.11
N CYS A 115 5.06 12.04 -3.48
CA CYS A 115 3.70 12.38 -3.14
C CYS A 115 2.94 11.16 -2.62
N PHE A 116 1.79 11.41 -2.01
CA PHE A 116 0.89 10.38 -1.56
C PHE A 116 -0.56 10.78 -1.83
N ASN A 117 -1.35 9.78 -2.14
CA ASN A 117 -2.80 9.88 -2.23
C ASN A 117 -3.44 9.01 -1.16
N VAL A 118 -4.49 9.53 -0.53
CA VAL A 118 -5.31 8.74 0.40
C VAL A 118 -6.66 8.51 -0.25
N ILE A 119 -7.00 7.25 -0.44
CA ILE A 119 -8.25 6.84 -1.08
C ILE A 119 -9.03 5.91 -0.15
N SER A 120 -10.34 6.10 -0.10
CA SER A 120 -11.25 5.20 0.62
C SER A 120 -11.60 4.04 -0.30
N ASN A 121 -11.09 2.85 0.04
CA ASN A 121 -11.41 1.61 -0.68
C ASN A 121 -11.13 0.38 0.20
N THR A 122 -11.47 -0.80 -0.32
CA THR A 122 -11.34 -2.06 0.42
C THR A 122 -9.95 -2.73 0.28
N VAL A 123 -9.01 -2.15 -0.47
CA VAL A 123 -7.66 -2.73 -0.68
C VAL A 123 -6.93 -2.94 0.65
N GLY A 124 -6.95 -1.93 1.53
CA GLY A 124 -6.32 -2.05 2.85
C GLY A 124 -6.88 -3.19 3.68
N MET A 125 -8.21 -3.36 3.68
CA MET A 125 -8.87 -4.47 4.37
C MET A 125 -8.43 -5.83 3.81
N ARG A 126 -8.30 -5.94 2.49
CA ARG A 126 -7.87 -7.18 1.84
C ARG A 126 -6.42 -7.50 2.14
N LEU A 127 -5.53 -6.51 2.07
CA LEU A 127 -4.13 -6.67 2.48
C LEU A 127 -4.02 -7.13 3.93
N GLY A 128 -4.75 -6.47 4.84
CA GLY A 128 -4.77 -6.85 6.25
C GLY A 128 -5.34 -8.26 6.49
N ALA A 129 -6.38 -8.68 5.74
CA ALA A 129 -6.92 -10.04 5.80
C ALA A 129 -5.92 -11.09 5.29
N LEU A 130 -5.01 -10.72 4.37
CA LEU A 130 -3.89 -11.54 3.93
C LEU A 130 -2.72 -11.51 4.91
N GLY A 131 -2.76 -10.63 5.91
CA GLY A 131 -1.73 -10.51 6.94
C GLY A 131 -0.66 -9.47 6.63
N TYR A 132 -0.88 -8.56 5.69
CA TYR A 132 0.07 -7.51 5.31
C TYR A 132 -0.40 -6.12 5.76
N ASP A 133 0.54 -5.28 6.17
CA ASP A 133 0.33 -3.88 6.55
C ASP A 133 0.63 -2.94 5.39
N ALA A 134 1.45 -3.41 4.44
CA ALA A 134 1.79 -2.69 3.22
C ALA A 134 1.94 -3.63 2.02
N LEU A 135 1.78 -3.05 0.84
CA LEU A 135 2.16 -3.64 -0.45
C LEU A 135 3.19 -2.70 -1.09
N VAL A 136 4.33 -3.26 -1.46
CA VAL A 136 5.40 -2.55 -2.17
C VAL A 136 5.52 -3.14 -3.56
N ILE A 137 5.48 -2.29 -4.56
CA ILE A 137 5.64 -2.67 -5.97
C ILE A 137 6.91 -2.02 -6.47
N ILE A 138 7.87 -2.85 -6.89
CA ILE A 138 9.15 -2.41 -7.46
C ILE A 138 9.34 -3.00 -8.85
N GLY A 139 10.24 -2.40 -9.61
CA GLY A 139 10.56 -2.91 -10.94
C GLY A 139 9.49 -2.58 -11.99
N ARG A 140 9.55 -3.29 -13.11
CA ARG A 140 8.66 -3.07 -14.25
C ARG A 140 8.44 -4.36 -15.04
N LEU A 141 7.19 -4.69 -15.31
CA LEU A 141 6.83 -5.76 -16.23
C LEU A 141 7.13 -5.36 -17.69
N ARG A 142 7.57 -6.32 -18.47
CA ARG A 142 7.81 -6.15 -19.91
C ARG A 142 6.51 -6.12 -20.72
N ARG A 143 5.47 -6.80 -20.21
CA ARG A 143 4.14 -6.87 -20.83
C ARG A 143 3.06 -6.66 -19.77
N PRO A 144 1.89 -6.11 -20.16
CA PRO A 144 0.77 -5.99 -19.25
C PRO A 144 0.39 -7.33 -18.60
N ALA A 145 0.07 -7.30 -17.32
CA ALA A 145 -0.33 -8.49 -16.59
C ALA A 145 -1.38 -8.17 -15.52
N VAL A 146 -2.14 -9.17 -15.17
CA VAL A 146 -2.97 -9.18 -13.97
C VAL A 146 -2.20 -9.89 -12.86
N ILE A 147 -1.95 -9.19 -11.77
CA ILE A 147 -1.29 -9.74 -10.59
C ILE A 147 -2.38 -10.12 -9.60
N ASP A 148 -2.53 -11.41 -9.37
CA ASP A 148 -3.52 -11.95 -8.45
C ASP A 148 -2.85 -12.31 -7.11
N ILE A 149 -3.27 -11.61 -6.06
CA ILE A 149 -2.72 -11.76 -4.70
C ILE A 149 -3.74 -12.51 -3.84
N LYS A 150 -3.39 -13.73 -3.48
CA LYS A 150 -4.22 -14.63 -2.66
C LYS A 150 -3.49 -15.08 -1.42
N LYS A 151 -4.21 -15.69 -0.50
CA LYS A 151 -3.62 -16.35 0.67
C LYS A 151 -2.67 -17.49 0.30
N SER A 152 -2.86 -18.11 -0.85
CA SER A 152 -2.01 -19.16 -1.40
C SER A 152 -0.72 -18.64 -2.07
N GLY A 153 -0.61 -17.34 -2.30
CA GLY A 153 0.55 -16.73 -2.96
C GLY A 153 0.15 -15.69 -4.01
N VAL A 154 1.11 -15.27 -4.79
CA VAL A 154 0.96 -14.30 -5.87
C VAL A 154 1.14 -15.00 -7.22
N THR A 155 0.30 -14.67 -8.18
CA THR A 155 0.44 -15.14 -9.57
C THR A 155 0.46 -13.97 -10.53
N TYR A 156 1.37 -14.03 -11.51
CA TYR A 156 1.52 -13.06 -12.57
C TYR A 156 0.90 -13.63 -13.85
N ASN A 157 -0.25 -13.11 -14.25
CA ASN A 157 -0.96 -13.56 -15.43
C ASN A 157 -0.78 -12.51 -16.54
N ILE A 158 0.13 -12.76 -17.46
CA ILE A 158 0.33 -11.87 -18.60
C ILE A 158 -0.95 -11.85 -19.41
N SER A 159 -1.51 -10.65 -19.60
CA SER A 159 -2.76 -10.45 -20.31
C SER A 159 -2.79 -9.08 -20.96
N GLU A 160 -2.91 -9.09 -22.28
CA GLU A 160 -3.08 -7.87 -23.07
C GLU A 160 -4.56 -7.53 -23.34
N ILE A 161 -5.47 -8.39 -22.85
CA ILE A 161 -6.91 -8.27 -23.12
C ILE A 161 -7.52 -6.98 -22.53
N PHE A 162 -6.89 -6.43 -21.47
CA PHE A 162 -7.40 -5.25 -20.78
C PHE A 162 -6.83 -3.93 -21.31
N ILE A 163 -5.90 -3.96 -22.27
CA ILE A 163 -5.32 -2.75 -22.85
C ILE A 163 -6.42 -1.89 -23.47
N GLY A 164 -6.44 -0.61 -23.11
CA GLY A 164 -7.41 0.37 -23.59
C GLY A 164 -8.77 0.34 -22.88
N TYR A 165 -9.00 -0.59 -21.94
CA TYR A 165 -10.24 -0.64 -21.18
C TYR A 165 -10.24 0.39 -20.06
N SER A 166 -11.42 0.97 -19.81
CA SER A 166 -11.61 1.81 -18.61
C SER A 166 -11.55 0.96 -17.35
N VAL A 167 -11.20 1.60 -16.21
CA VAL A 167 -11.18 0.94 -14.90
C VAL A 167 -12.48 0.18 -14.62
N SER A 168 -13.63 0.79 -14.90
CA SER A 168 -14.94 0.15 -14.67
C SER A 168 -15.16 -1.08 -15.55
N GLN A 169 -14.66 -1.09 -16.78
CA GLN A 169 -14.73 -2.25 -17.66
C GLN A 169 -13.83 -3.39 -17.16
N VAL A 170 -12.62 -3.06 -16.70
CA VAL A 170 -11.69 -4.04 -16.10
C VAL A 170 -12.32 -4.66 -14.86
N GLU A 171 -12.84 -3.86 -13.95
CA GLU A 171 -13.51 -4.34 -12.73
C GLU A 171 -14.69 -5.27 -13.01
N ALA A 172 -15.51 -4.93 -14.00
CA ALA A 172 -16.64 -5.77 -14.41
C ALA A 172 -16.17 -7.13 -14.98
N LEU A 173 -15.09 -7.13 -15.75
CA LEU A 173 -14.54 -8.35 -16.36
C LEU A 173 -13.83 -9.26 -15.37
N ILE A 174 -13.11 -8.68 -14.39
CA ILE A 174 -12.44 -9.43 -13.33
C ILE A 174 -13.45 -10.00 -12.31
N GLY A 175 -14.67 -9.46 -12.28
CA GLY A 175 -15.70 -9.89 -11.33
C GLY A 175 -15.43 -9.39 -9.92
N VAL A 176 -15.08 -8.10 -9.78
CA VAL A 176 -14.93 -7.46 -8.47
C VAL A 176 -16.21 -7.61 -7.66
N GLY A 177 -16.10 -8.14 -6.47
CA GLY A 177 -17.25 -8.46 -5.60
C GLY A 177 -16.93 -8.26 -4.12
N PRO A 178 -17.83 -8.67 -3.22
CA PRO A 178 -17.69 -8.42 -1.79
C PRO A 178 -16.38 -8.95 -1.18
N MET A 179 -15.78 -9.97 -1.80
CA MET A 179 -14.54 -10.61 -1.33
C MET A 179 -13.32 -10.28 -2.18
N THR A 180 -13.48 -9.57 -3.29
CA THR A 180 -12.42 -9.24 -4.25
C THR A 180 -12.36 -7.73 -4.43
N THR A 181 -11.15 -7.20 -4.48
CA THR A 181 -10.90 -5.80 -4.84
C THR A 181 -9.86 -5.75 -5.94
N ALA A 182 -9.94 -4.76 -6.80
CA ALA A 182 -8.97 -4.56 -7.86
C ALA A 182 -8.42 -3.13 -7.83
N MET A 183 -7.20 -2.98 -8.33
CA MET A 183 -6.61 -1.72 -8.71
C MET A 183 -6.14 -1.87 -10.15
N SER A 184 -6.54 -0.98 -11.00
CA SER A 184 -6.17 -1.02 -12.42
C SER A 184 -5.75 0.35 -12.92
N ILE A 185 -4.92 0.36 -13.95
CA ILE A 185 -4.62 1.57 -14.72
C ILE A 185 -5.62 1.65 -15.87
N GLY A 186 -6.10 2.86 -16.14
CA GLY A 186 -6.91 3.11 -17.34
C GLY A 186 -6.07 3.61 -18.51
N PRO A 187 -6.71 3.91 -19.67
CA PRO A 187 -6.03 4.35 -20.88
C PRO A 187 -5.09 5.54 -20.70
N ALA A 188 -5.43 6.48 -19.82
CA ALA A 188 -4.55 7.62 -19.51
C ALA A 188 -3.22 7.16 -18.88
N GLY A 189 -3.26 6.23 -17.92
CA GLY A 189 -2.06 5.68 -17.30
C GLY A 189 -1.24 4.85 -18.28
N GLU A 190 -1.88 4.08 -19.16
CA GLU A 190 -1.21 3.33 -20.23
C GLU A 190 -0.45 4.25 -21.19
N GLN A 191 -1.01 5.41 -21.49
CA GLN A 191 -0.39 6.46 -22.32
C GLN A 191 0.58 7.36 -21.54
N LYS A 192 0.84 7.05 -20.27
CA LYS A 192 1.71 7.83 -19.38
C LYS A 192 1.29 9.31 -19.28
N VAL A 193 0.00 9.58 -19.31
CA VAL A 193 -0.53 10.91 -19.06
C VAL A 193 -0.35 11.21 -17.57
N PRO A 194 0.38 12.30 -17.23
CA PRO A 194 0.69 12.63 -15.84
C PRO A 194 -0.53 13.14 -15.06
#